data_89769606ee48054533eacf00496adc53
#
_entry.id   89769606ee48054533eacf00496adc53
#
_cell.length_a   1.000
_cell.length_b   1.000
_cell.length_c   1.000
_cell.angle_alpha   90.00
_cell.angle_beta   90.00
_cell.angle_gamma   90.00
#
_symmetry.space_group_name_H-M   'P 1'
#
loop_
_entity.id
_entity.type
_entity.pdbx_description
1 polymer ?
#
loop_
_entity_poly.entity_id
_entity_poly.type
_entity_poly.pdbx_seq_one_letter_code
_entity_poly.pdbx_strand_id
1 'polypeptide(L)'
;MREIRTDVLIVGGGGGAVRAAIEAKKEPVSVLIVTKGELGKSGATAYQVSEMAGFNVPDGVKDKRDSPENYYNDMMAAAQGMADPKLVQIIAEGAIDAGTQLKKWGVHYKREDGRDYAFLSCFSNYARTHVIPGHGEPILAALLNHLPKDVQCMENSMILQLLVKDGRCIGAYGLCQGEETIILAKTVVLGTGGAGQLFEKNMNPKDITGDGYALGYLAGAQLMNMEFMQVVIGISYPQTLLLNAYLWGGYPEIKDTIGQSIFKAIGADKKMVMDAHQYHFPFSSRDDSKYFEIGIQKAIKEGRGTVNQGVICDMTMMNDEYVKTCTNQFGLHEMWPEVKAFFTSKKVDILEEQVEIACFAHAVNGGIRIDETGRSTVEGLYALGETAGGTHGAD
;
A
#
# COMPACT_ATOMS: atom_id res chain seq x y z
N MET A 1 -20.47 28.35 -13.74
CA MET A 1 -20.52 27.23 -12.77
C MET A 1 -21.40 26.13 -13.37
N ARG A 2 -20.84 24.95 -13.56
CA ARG A 2 -21.53 23.80 -14.15
C ARG A 2 -22.26 22.99 -13.07
N GLU A 3 -23.40 22.41 -13.39
CA GLU A 3 -24.11 21.48 -12.52
C GLU A 3 -24.23 20.10 -13.19
N ILE A 4 -23.91 19.04 -12.44
CA ILE A 4 -24.01 17.64 -12.87
C ILE A 4 -24.82 16.88 -11.84
N ARG A 5 -25.59 15.88 -12.29
CA ARG A 5 -26.34 14.95 -11.40
C ARG A 5 -25.97 13.52 -11.71
N THR A 6 -25.77 12.75 -10.65
CA THR A 6 -25.51 11.30 -10.72
C THR A 6 -26.13 10.59 -9.52
N ASP A 7 -26.34 9.29 -9.59
CA ASP A 7 -26.78 8.53 -8.41
C ASP A 7 -25.59 8.28 -7.46
N VAL A 8 -24.43 7.89 -8.02
CA VAL A 8 -23.22 7.60 -7.27
C VAL A 8 -22.08 8.45 -7.79
N LEU A 9 -21.50 9.28 -6.94
CA LEU A 9 -20.25 9.99 -7.18
C LEU A 9 -19.11 9.26 -6.49
N ILE A 10 -18.09 8.86 -7.24
CA ILE A 10 -16.86 8.25 -6.71
C ILE A 10 -15.72 9.24 -6.89
N VAL A 11 -15.07 9.63 -5.80
CA VAL A 11 -13.93 10.54 -5.78
C VAL A 11 -12.65 9.71 -5.64
N GLY A 12 -11.83 9.70 -6.70
CA GLY A 12 -10.62 8.90 -6.83
C GLY A 12 -10.68 7.95 -8.02
N GLY A 13 -9.51 7.51 -8.52
CA GLY A 13 -9.39 6.63 -9.71
C GLY A 13 -8.52 5.39 -9.46
N GLY A 14 -8.17 5.10 -8.20
CA GLY A 14 -7.39 3.93 -7.81
C GLY A 14 -8.20 2.63 -7.85
N GLY A 15 -7.54 1.50 -7.55
CA GLY A 15 -8.15 0.17 -7.62
C GLY A 15 -9.45 0.03 -6.83
N GLY A 16 -9.51 0.57 -5.61
CA GLY A 16 -10.73 0.56 -4.80
C GLY A 16 -11.87 1.34 -5.43
N ALA A 17 -11.60 2.54 -5.95
CA ALA A 17 -12.59 3.40 -6.59
C ALA A 17 -13.17 2.74 -7.85
N VAL A 18 -12.31 2.18 -8.72
CA VAL A 18 -12.76 1.45 -9.93
C VAL A 18 -13.56 0.20 -9.54
N ARG A 19 -13.13 -0.54 -8.51
CA ARG A 19 -13.88 -1.71 -8.01
C ARG A 19 -15.27 -1.32 -7.50
N ALA A 20 -15.39 -0.19 -6.79
CA ALA A 20 -16.68 0.33 -6.33
C ALA A 20 -17.60 0.71 -7.51
N ALA A 21 -17.05 1.32 -8.55
CA ALA A 21 -17.82 1.65 -9.75
C ALA A 21 -18.37 0.40 -10.45
N ILE A 22 -17.56 -0.65 -10.58
CA ILE A 22 -18.00 -1.94 -11.14
C ILE A 22 -19.13 -2.52 -10.30
N GLU A 23 -19.02 -2.48 -8.99
CA GLU A 23 -20.04 -3.04 -8.10
C GLU A 23 -21.33 -2.23 -8.14
N ALA A 24 -21.25 -0.90 -8.10
CA ALA A 24 -22.41 -0.02 -8.18
C ALA A 24 -23.20 -0.23 -9.48
N LYS A 25 -22.51 -0.53 -10.59
CA LYS A 25 -23.14 -0.78 -11.90
C LYS A 25 -23.84 -2.13 -12.03
N LYS A 26 -23.83 -2.97 -11.01
CA LYS A 26 -24.72 -4.14 -10.96
C LYS A 26 -26.18 -3.70 -10.77
N GLU A 27 -26.40 -2.50 -10.25
CA GLU A 27 -27.68 -1.86 -10.13
C GLU A 27 -27.91 -0.84 -11.26
N PRO A 28 -29.18 -0.51 -11.61
CA PRO A 28 -29.51 0.44 -12.67
C PRO A 28 -29.30 1.90 -12.22
N VAL A 29 -28.09 2.26 -11.82
CA VAL A 29 -27.71 3.59 -11.33
C VAL A 29 -26.70 4.27 -12.25
N SER A 30 -26.74 5.60 -12.27
CA SER A 30 -25.70 6.41 -12.91
C SER A 30 -24.48 6.52 -11.97
N VAL A 31 -23.27 6.32 -12.53
CA VAL A 31 -22.00 6.40 -11.79
C VAL A 31 -21.09 7.39 -12.46
N LEU A 32 -20.54 8.32 -11.68
CA LEU A 32 -19.51 9.26 -12.11
C LEU A 32 -18.26 9.08 -11.25
N ILE A 33 -17.12 8.80 -11.88
CA ILE A 33 -15.80 8.85 -11.27
C ILE A 33 -15.21 10.24 -11.52
N VAL A 34 -14.67 10.87 -10.45
CA VAL A 34 -13.89 12.12 -10.55
C VAL A 34 -12.50 11.85 -10.00
N THR A 35 -11.46 12.09 -10.80
CA THR A 35 -10.07 11.81 -10.44
C THR A 35 -9.14 12.98 -10.78
N LYS A 36 -8.16 13.25 -9.91
CA LYS A 36 -7.18 14.33 -10.09
C LYS A 36 -6.29 14.13 -11.31
N GLY A 37 -5.90 12.90 -11.57
CA GLY A 37 -5.07 12.54 -12.72
C GLY A 37 -5.83 11.73 -13.76
N GLU A 38 -5.10 11.02 -14.61
CA GLU A 38 -5.65 10.11 -15.59
C GLU A 38 -6.06 8.77 -14.96
N LEU A 39 -7.23 8.28 -15.31
CA LEU A 39 -7.72 6.98 -14.87
C LEU A 39 -6.81 5.85 -15.40
N GLY A 40 -6.35 5.00 -14.49
CA GLY A 40 -5.42 3.92 -14.84
C GLY A 40 -3.94 4.29 -14.88
N LYS A 41 -3.58 5.57 -14.72
CA LYS A 41 -2.19 6.05 -14.74
C LYS A 41 -1.78 6.79 -13.47
N SER A 42 -2.74 7.25 -12.68
CA SER A 42 -2.51 7.98 -11.43
C SER A 42 -2.92 7.15 -10.22
N GLY A 43 -2.47 7.58 -9.04
CA GLY A 43 -2.73 6.89 -7.77
C GLY A 43 -1.74 5.76 -7.45
N ALA A 44 -1.71 5.36 -6.19
CA ALA A 44 -0.75 4.37 -5.68
C ALA A 44 -0.88 2.99 -6.35
N THR A 45 -2.07 2.58 -6.77
CA THR A 45 -2.28 1.29 -7.46
C THR A 45 -1.54 1.22 -8.81
N ALA A 46 -1.45 2.34 -9.54
CA ALA A 46 -0.72 2.41 -10.81
C ALA A 46 0.79 2.63 -10.64
N TYR A 47 1.22 3.09 -9.47
CA TYR A 47 2.59 3.53 -9.24
C TYR A 47 3.50 2.37 -8.83
N GLN A 48 4.45 2.05 -9.71
CA GLN A 48 5.35 0.91 -9.53
C GLN A 48 6.63 1.31 -8.77
N VAL A 49 6.68 1.02 -7.49
CA VAL A 49 7.86 1.24 -6.62
C VAL A 49 8.59 -0.06 -6.26
N SER A 50 8.01 -1.23 -6.59
CA SER A 50 8.50 -2.56 -6.26
C SER A 50 8.30 -3.51 -7.43
N GLU A 51 8.98 -4.66 -7.39
CA GLU A 51 8.90 -5.74 -8.38
C GLU A 51 7.56 -6.47 -8.36
N MET A 52 6.83 -6.41 -7.25
CA MET A 52 5.58 -7.16 -7.08
C MET A 52 4.56 -6.43 -6.22
N ALA A 53 3.29 -6.80 -6.34
CA ALA A 53 2.29 -6.63 -5.28
C ALA A 53 2.11 -7.94 -4.52
N GLY A 54 2.05 -7.87 -3.19
CA GLY A 54 1.61 -8.97 -2.34
C GLY A 54 0.10 -8.93 -2.18
N PHE A 55 -0.56 -10.08 -2.36
CA PHE A 55 -1.99 -10.23 -2.12
C PHE A 55 -2.22 -11.39 -1.16
N ASN A 56 -2.70 -11.09 0.05
CA ASN A 56 -2.90 -12.08 1.10
C ASN A 56 -4.17 -12.89 0.84
N VAL A 57 -4.00 -14.18 0.55
CA VAL A 57 -5.11 -15.13 0.32
C VAL A 57 -4.91 -16.35 1.21
N PRO A 58 -5.73 -16.55 2.25
CA PRO A 58 -5.60 -17.66 3.18
C PRO A 58 -6.22 -18.96 2.60
N ASP A 59 -5.74 -19.38 1.40
CA ASP A 59 -6.27 -20.51 0.63
C ASP A 59 -5.55 -21.85 0.89
N GLY A 60 -4.53 -21.83 1.76
CA GLY A 60 -3.78 -23.02 2.12
C GLY A 60 -2.89 -23.58 1.01
N VAL A 61 -2.59 -22.81 -0.04
CA VAL A 61 -1.78 -23.30 -1.19
C VAL A 61 -0.36 -23.67 -0.78
N LYS A 62 0.26 -22.95 0.11
CA LYS A 62 1.62 -23.21 0.64
C LYS A 62 1.58 -23.93 1.99
N ASP A 63 0.70 -23.53 2.88
CA ASP A 63 0.50 -24.16 4.19
C ASP A 63 -0.98 -24.48 4.39
N LYS A 64 -1.32 -25.79 4.36
CA LYS A 64 -2.70 -26.27 4.48
C LYS A 64 -3.38 -25.95 5.81
N ARG A 65 -2.64 -25.51 6.80
CA ARG A 65 -3.18 -25.05 8.09
C ARG A 65 -3.71 -23.62 8.02
N ASP A 66 -3.35 -22.88 6.97
CA ASP A 66 -3.82 -21.51 6.81
C ASP A 66 -5.32 -21.45 6.50
N SER A 67 -5.97 -20.42 7.00
CA SER A 67 -7.42 -20.25 6.90
C SER A 67 -7.80 -18.78 7.09
N PRO A 68 -9.02 -18.36 6.73
CA PRO A 68 -9.54 -17.03 7.07
C PRO A 68 -9.47 -16.71 8.57
N GLU A 69 -9.69 -17.69 9.45
CA GLU A 69 -9.57 -17.52 10.90
C GLU A 69 -8.12 -17.19 11.31
N ASN A 70 -7.15 -17.90 10.75
CA ASN A 70 -5.73 -17.63 11.02
C ASN A 70 -5.33 -16.26 10.46
N TYR A 71 -5.86 -15.86 9.32
CA TYR A 71 -5.61 -14.53 8.75
C TYR A 71 -6.21 -13.43 9.64
N TYR A 72 -7.46 -13.61 10.11
CA TYR A 72 -8.07 -12.72 11.10
C TYR A 72 -7.21 -12.56 12.36
N ASN A 73 -6.75 -13.68 12.93
CA ASN A 73 -5.94 -13.66 14.15
C ASN A 73 -4.60 -12.94 13.94
N ASP A 74 -3.94 -13.13 12.80
CA ASP A 74 -2.70 -12.44 12.46
C ASP A 74 -2.92 -10.92 12.31
N MET A 75 -3.99 -10.50 11.63
CA MET A 75 -4.35 -9.08 11.47
C MET A 75 -4.68 -8.43 12.82
N MET A 76 -5.45 -9.10 13.67
CA MET A 76 -5.79 -8.58 15.00
C MET A 76 -4.55 -8.49 15.91
N ALA A 77 -3.62 -9.44 15.81
CA ALA A 77 -2.36 -9.40 16.53
C ALA A 77 -1.47 -8.23 16.08
N ALA A 78 -1.38 -7.99 14.77
CA ALA A 78 -0.65 -6.85 14.20
C ALA A 78 -1.32 -5.51 14.60
N ALA A 79 -2.64 -5.45 14.60
CA ALA A 79 -3.39 -4.25 14.94
C ALA A 79 -3.25 -3.79 16.40
N GLN A 80 -2.79 -4.63 17.31
CA GLN A 80 -2.58 -4.31 18.73
C GLN A 80 -3.81 -3.65 19.39
N GLY A 81 -5.00 -4.14 19.06
CA GLY A 81 -6.28 -3.66 19.61
C GLY A 81 -6.82 -2.38 18.96
N MET A 82 -6.19 -1.85 17.92
CA MET A 82 -6.60 -0.61 17.26
C MET A 82 -7.48 -0.82 16.03
N ALA A 83 -7.59 -2.04 15.49
CA ALA A 83 -8.50 -2.36 14.37
C ALA A 83 -9.91 -2.72 14.87
N ASP A 84 -10.91 -2.49 14.02
CA ASP A 84 -12.28 -2.95 14.25
C ASP A 84 -12.39 -4.45 13.92
N PRO A 85 -12.71 -5.33 14.88
CA PRO A 85 -12.77 -6.78 14.66
C PRO A 85 -13.73 -7.20 13.54
N LYS A 86 -14.86 -6.48 13.35
CA LYS A 86 -15.83 -6.81 12.30
C LYS A 86 -15.28 -6.50 10.91
N LEU A 87 -14.58 -5.37 10.75
CA LEU A 87 -13.95 -5.02 9.47
C LEU A 87 -12.84 -6.00 9.13
N VAL A 88 -12.02 -6.39 10.11
CA VAL A 88 -10.98 -7.41 9.95
C VAL A 88 -11.57 -8.76 9.55
N GLN A 89 -12.68 -9.16 10.19
CA GLN A 89 -13.40 -10.39 9.85
C GLN A 89 -13.85 -10.41 8.38
N ILE A 90 -14.47 -9.32 7.91
CA ILE A 90 -14.93 -9.19 6.52
C ILE A 90 -13.76 -9.32 5.53
N ILE A 91 -12.61 -8.70 5.83
CA ILE A 91 -11.43 -8.81 4.97
C ILE A 91 -10.91 -10.24 4.95
N ALA A 92 -10.76 -10.86 6.12
CA ALA A 92 -10.21 -12.22 6.20
C ALA A 92 -11.10 -13.25 5.49
N GLU A 93 -12.42 -13.18 5.66
CA GLU A 93 -13.38 -14.07 5.01
C GLU A 93 -13.49 -13.82 3.50
N GLY A 94 -13.45 -12.54 3.08
CA GLY A 94 -13.57 -12.15 1.67
C GLY A 94 -12.31 -12.33 0.83
N ALA A 95 -11.14 -12.56 1.43
CA ALA A 95 -9.85 -12.56 0.73
C ALA A 95 -9.72 -13.67 -0.34
N ILE A 96 -10.27 -14.87 -0.08
CA ILE A 96 -10.23 -16.00 -1.04
C ILE A 96 -11.06 -15.67 -2.27
N ASP A 97 -12.27 -15.15 -2.09
CA ASP A 97 -13.16 -14.76 -3.19
C ASP A 97 -12.57 -13.61 -3.99
N ALA A 98 -11.98 -12.62 -3.33
CA ALA A 98 -11.31 -11.49 -3.98
C ALA A 98 -10.12 -11.97 -4.84
N GLY A 99 -9.25 -12.82 -4.30
CA GLY A 99 -8.14 -13.42 -5.05
C GLY A 99 -8.59 -14.25 -6.24
N THR A 100 -9.64 -15.06 -6.05
CA THR A 100 -10.26 -15.86 -7.13
C THR A 100 -10.86 -14.96 -8.22
N GLN A 101 -11.49 -13.85 -7.83
CA GLN A 101 -12.07 -12.89 -8.78
C GLN A 101 -10.98 -12.21 -9.62
N LEU A 102 -9.87 -11.79 -9.01
CA LEU A 102 -8.75 -11.21 -9.74
C LEU A 102 -8.17 -12.19 -10.78
N LYS A 103 -8.00 -13.46 -10.43
CA LYS A 103 -7.58 -14.52 -11.38
C LYS A 103 -8.56 -14.67 -12.53
N LYS A 104 -9.88 -14.72 -12.27
CA LYS A 104 -10.91 -14.75 -13.30
C LYS A 104 -10.90 -13.55 -14.22
N TRP A 105 -10.45 -12.40 -13.72
CA TRP A 105 -10.30 -11.16 -14.49
C TRP A 105 -8.95 -11.04 -15.20
N GLY A 106 -8.14 -12.10 -15.19
CA GLY A 106 -6.89 -12.18 -15.94
C GLY A 106 -5.66 -11.68 -15.19
N VAL A 107 -5.73 -11.43 -13.88
CA VAL A 107 -4.54 -11.16 -13.10
C VAL A 107 -3.73 -12.45 -12.91
N HIS A 108 -2.48 -12.42 -13.35
CA HIS A 108 -1.57 -13.56 -13.23
C HIS A 108 -0.80 -13.50 -11.92
N TYR A 109 -0.90 -14.55 -11.13
CA TYR A 109 -0.08 -14.76 -9.95
C TYR A 109 1.21 -15.51 -10.34
N LYS A 110 2.32 -15.19 -9.66
CA LYS A 110 3.55 -15.97 -9.81
C LYS A 110 3.26 -17.44 -9.50
N ARG A 111 3.85 -18.34 -10.29
CA ARG A 111 3.69 -19.80 -10.11
C ARG A 111 5.03 -20.47 -9.93
N GLU A 112 5.05 -21.49 -9.10
CA GLU A 112 6.18 -22.38 -8.87
C GLU A 112 5.66 -23.82 -8.89
N ASP A 113 6.35 -24.73 -9.59
CA ASP A 113 5.96 -26.15 -9.72
C ASP A 113 4.49 -26.37 -10.10
N GLY A 114 3.96 -25.51 -10.98
CA GLY A 114 2.59 -25.58 -11.46
C GLY A 114 1.50 -25.12 -10.47
N ARG A 115 1.88 -24.57 -9.31
CA ARG A 115 0.98 -24.01 -8.28
C ARG A 115 1.21 -22.53 -8.15
N ASP A 116 0.25 -21.79 -7.59
CA ASP A 116 0.45 -20.41 -7.23
C ASP A 116 1.52 -20.32 -6.14
N TYR A 117 2.43 -19.38 -6.30
CA TYR A 117 3.48 -19.14 -5.33
C TYR A 117 2.97 -18.20 -4.22
N ALA A 118 3.22 -18.60 -2.98
CA ALA A 118 2.99 -17.78 -1.80
C ALA A 118 4.17 -17.89 -0.84
N PHE A 119 4.46 -16.82 -0.11
CA PHE A 119 5.53 -16.78 0.88
C PHE A 119 5.04 -16.19 2.22
N LEU A 120 5.86 -16.36 3.25
CA LEU A 120 5.62 -15.81 4.58
C LEU A 120 6.02 -14.34 4.60
N SER A 121 5.08 -13.45 4.95
CA SER A 121 5.31 -12.00 4.94
C SER A 121 4.43 -11.29 5.96
N CYS A 122 4.80 -10.07 6.32
CA CYS A 122 3.99 -9.05 6.99
C CYS A 122 3.16 -9.57 8.17
N PHE A 123 3.82 -9.87 9.28
CA PHE A 123 3.18 -10.31 10.55
C PHE A 123 2.38 -11.60 10.46
N SER A 124 2.50 -12.34 9.36
CA SER A 124 1.77 -13.59 9.14
C SER A 124 2.45 -14.77 9.82
N ASN A 125 1.67 -15.67 10.40
CA ASN A 125 2.15 -16.96 10.89
C ASN A 125 2.15 -18.04 9.81
N TYR A 126 1.50 -17.78 8.67
CA TYR A 126 1.34 -18.71 7.55
C TYR A 126 1.68 -18.04 6.23
N ALA A 127 2.28 -18.80 5.32
CA ALA A 127 2.64 -18.33 3.99
C ALA A 127 1.38 -18.19 3.11
N ARG A 128 0.84 -16.97 3.02
CA ARG A 128 -0.38 -16.62 2.27
C ARG A 128 -0.22 -15.46 1.32
N THR A 129 0.94 -14.82 1.29
CA THR A 129 1.18 -13.66 0.42
C THR A 129 1.48 -14.15 -0.98
N HIS A 130 0.46 -14.14 -1.82
CA HIS A 130 0.60 -14.42 -3.25
C HIS A 130 1.25 -13.26 -3.96
N VAL A 131 2.10 -13.56 -4.93
CA VAL A 131 2.86 -12.58 -5.69
C VAL A 131 2.17 -12.26 -7.01
N ILE A 132 1.94 -10.98 -7.26
CA ILE A 132 1.50 -10.46 -8.55
C ILE A 132 2.67 -9.67 -9.14
N PRO A 133 3.38 -10.22 -10.15
CA PRO A 133 4.46 -9.51 -10.81
C PRO A 133 3.95 -8.23 -11.49
N GLY A 134 4.76 -7.16 -11.49
CA GLY A 134 4.38 -5.88 -12.06
C GLY A 134 3.62 -4.96 -11.09
N HIS A 135 3.66 -5.27 -9.79
CA HIS A 135 3.05 -4.45 -8.73
C HIS A 135 1.53 -4.33 -8.88
N GLY A 136 0.93 -3.15 -8.68
CA GLY A 136 -0.52 -2.95 -8.75
C GLY A 136 -1.08 -2.73 -10.17
N GLU A 137 -0.22 -2.50 -11.17
CA GLU A 137 -0.64 -2.22 -12.55
C GLU A 137 -1.53 -3.33 -13.16
N PRO A 138 -1.17 -4.64 -13.06
CA PRO A 138 -2.02 -5.72 -13.60
C PRO A 138 -3.39 -5.77 -12.92
N ILE A 139 -3.47 -5.45 -11.64
CA ILE A 139 -4.74 -5.38 -10.90
C ILE A 139 -5.61 -4.25 -11.46
N LEU A 140 -5.03 -3.06 -11.59
CA LEU A 140 -5.77 -1.90 -12.10
C LEU A 140 -6.21 -2.10 -13.55
N ALA A 141 -5.35 -2.67 -14.41
CA ALA A 141 -5.68 -3.00 -15.78
C ALA A 141 -6.86 -3.99 -15.86
N ALA A 142 -6.84 -5.05 -15.03
CA ALA A 142 -7.95 -6.02 -14.96
C ALA A 142 -9.25 -5.34 -14.51
N LEU A 143 -9.22 -4.48 -13.51
CA LEU A 143 -10.36 -3.71 -13.04
C LEU A 143 -10.92 -2.79 -14.15
N LEU A 144 -10.07 -2.05 -14.85
CA LEU A 144 -10.47 -1.17 -15.93
C LEU A 144 -11.09 -1.91 -17.12
N ASN A 145 -10.58 -3.10 -17.44
CA ASN A 145 -11.16 -3.95 -18.48
C ASN A 145 -12.58 -4.44 -18.14
N HIS A 146 -12.93 -4.47 -16.85
CA HIS A 146 -14.26 -4.85 -16.36
C HIS A 146 -15.13 -3.66 -15.99
N LEU A 147 -14.62 -2.43 -16.09
CA LEU A 147 -15.40 -1.23 -15.84
C LEU A 147 -16.46 -1.05 -16.94
N PRO A 148 -17.76 -0.98 -16.60
CA PRO A 148 -18.82 -0.80 -17.60
C PRO A 148 -18.65 0.50 -18.39
N LYS A 149 -18.87 0.43 -19.70
CA LYS A 149 -18.62 1.55 -20.63
C LYS A 149 -19.50 2.79 -20.40
N ASP A 150 -20.59 2.64 -19.70
CA ASP A 150 -21.52 3.71 -19.34
C ASP A 150 -21.18 4.39 -18.01
N VAL A 151 -20.12 3.98 -17.33
CA VAL A 151 -19.52 4.75 -16.22
C VAL A 151 -18.87 6.00 -16.80
N GLN A 152 -19.31 7.15 -16.32
CA GLN A 152 -18.71 8.42 -16.69
C GLN A 152 -17.44 8.66 -15.87
N CYS A 153 -16.43 9.28 -16.49
CA CYS A 153 -15.20 9.66 -15.81
C CYS A 153 -14.83 11.10 -16.13
N MET A 154 -14.51 11.88 -15.10
CA MET A 154 -13.94 13.22 -15.20
C MET A 154 -12.52 13.19 -14.65
N GLU A 155 -11.57 13.12 -15.56
CA GLU A 155 -10.14 13.18 -15.28
C GLU A 155 -9.67 14.62 -15.12
N ASN A 156 -8.46 14.81 -14.57
CA ASN A 156 -7.86 16.13 -14.31
C ASN A 156 -8.84 17.05 -13.55
N SER A 157 -9.49 16.48 -12.56
CA SER A 157 -10.58 17.10 -11.81
C SER A 157 -10.39 16.91 -10.33
N MET A 158 -10.47 17.99 -9.55
CA MET A 158 -10.24 17.97 -8.11
C MET A 158 -11.52 18.38 -7.37
N ILE A 159 -11.97 17.50 -6.48
CA ILE A 159 -13.03 17.85 -5.52
C ILE A 159 -12.41 18.67 -4.39
N LEU A 160 -13.03 19.81 -4.09
CA LEU A 160 -12.57 20.79 -3.10
C LEU A 160 -13.41 20.78 -1.84
N GLN A 161 -14.68 20.39 -1.94
CA GLN A 161 -15.61 20.37 -0.82
C GLN A 161 -16.71 19.33 -1.03
N LEU A 162 -17.13 18.66 0.03
CA LEU A 162 -18.37 17.89 0.05
C LEU A 162 -19.56 18.80 0.42
N LEU A 163 -20.67 18.59 -0.23
CA LEU A 163 -21.91 19.32 0.04
C LEU A 163 -22.74 18.54 1.05
N VAL A 164 -22.93 19.14 2.23
CA VAL A 164 -23.73 18.54 3.31
C VAL A 164 -24.95 19.40 3.58
N LYS A 165 -26.13 18.78 3.62
CA LYS A 165 -27.38 19.41 3.97
C LYS A 165 -28.13 18.51 4.98
N ASP A 166 -28.57 19.09 6.09
CA ASP A 166 -29.29 18.40 7.14
C ASP A 166 -28.61 17.11 7.63
N GLY A 167 -27.27 17.14 7.78
CA GLY A 167 -26.47 16.00 8.21
C GLY A 167 -26.17 14.93 7.14
N ARG A 168 -26.67 15.12 5.91
CA ARG A 168 -26.49 14.21 4.78
C ARG A 168 -25.56 14.79 3.74
N CYS A 169 -24.60 14.02 3.24
CA CYS A 169 -23.81 14.34 2.06
C CYS A 169 -24.69 14.17 0.81
N ILE A 170 -24.81 15.25 0.02
CA ILE A 170 -25.68 15.33 -1.15
C ILE A 170 -24.92 15.59 -2.44
N GLY A 171 -23.57 15.55 -2.39
CA GLY A 171 -22.72 15.78 -3.54
C GLY A 171 -21.39 16.44 -3.20
N ALA A 172 -20.78 17.06 -4.18
CA ALA A 172 -19.48 17.71 -4.05
C ALA A 172 -19.39 18.98 -4.92
N TYR A 173 -18.47 19.86 -4.55
CA TYR A 173 -18.00 20.99 -5.35
C TYR A 173 -16.55 20.80 -5.68
N GLY A 174 -16.15 21.14 -6.90
CA GLY A 174 -14.77 21.00 -7.33
C GLY A 174 -14.42 21.82 -8.58
N LEU A 175 -13.15 21.76 -8.94
CA LEU A 175 -12.62 22.26 -10.20
C LEU A 175 -12.48 21.07 -11.14
N CYS A 176 -13.43 20.92 -12.06
CA CYS A 176 -13.49 19.79 -12.96
C CYS A 176 -13.12 20.22 -14.38
N GLN A 177 -11.98 19.71 -14.88
CA GLN A 177 -11.44 20.07 -16.20
C GLN A 177 -11.27 21.58 -16.39
N GLY A 178 -10.89 22.29 -15.32
CA GLY A 178 -10.69 23.74 -15.34
C GLY A 178 -11.96 24.56 -15.09
N GLU A 179 -13.13 23.94 -14.88
CA GLU A 179 -14.40 24.62 -14.64
C GLU A 179 -14.95 24.34 -13.24
N GLU A 180 -15.40 25.37 -12.54
CA GLU A 180 -16.11 25.22 -11.27
C GLU A 180 -17.40 24.42 -11.48
N THR A 181 -17.52 23.30 -10.77
CA THR A 181 -18.57 22.31 -10.97
C THR A 181 -19.20 21.90 -9.64
N ILE A 182 -20.54 21.93 -9.60
CA ILE A 182 -21.33 21.29 -8.54
C ILE A 182 -21.79 19.93 -9.06
N ILE A 183 -21.55 18.87 -8.28
CA ILE A 183 -22.01 17.51 -8.59
C ILE A 183 -22.98 17.10 -7.50
N LEU A 184 -24.26 17.00 -7.82
CA LEU A 184 -25.28 16.48 -6.93
C LEU A 184 -25.35 14.96 -7.06
N ALA A 185 -25.32 14.26 -5.92
CA ALA A 185 -25.32 12.80 -5.89
C ALA A 185 -26.18 12.28 -4.73
N LYS A 186 -26.79 11.11 -4.92
CA LYS A 186 -27.51 10.41 -3.84
C LYS A 186 -26.52 9.80 -2.84
N THR A 187 -25.35 9.42 -3.33
CA THR A 187 -24.26 8.78 -2.57
C THR A 187 -22.93 9.30 -3.05
N VAL A 188 -22.02 9.62 -2.13
CA VAL A 188 -20.63 9.97 -2.41
C VAL A 188 -19.71 8.91 -1.79
N VAL A 189 -18.75 8.42 -2.58
CA VAL A 189 -17.76 7.42 -2.16
C VAL A 189 -16.37 8.03 -2.27
N LEU A 190 -15.64 8.12 -1.17
CA LEU A 190 -14.26 8.58 -1.14
C LEU A 190 -13.31 7.38 -1.29
N GLY A 191 -12.59 7.34 -2.40
CA GLY A 191 -11.54 6.37 -2.72
C GLY A 191 -10.26 7.06 -3.16
N THR A 192 -9.87 8.11 -2.43
CA THR A 192 -8.81 9.05 -2.78
C THR A 192 -7.41 8.58 -2.41
N GLY A 193 -7.29 7.40 -1.78
CA GLY A 193 -6.03 6.89 -1.26
C GLY A 193 -5.61 7.55 0.05
N GLY A 194 -4.33 7.45 0.37
CA GLY A 194 -3.73 7.91 1.60
C GLY A 194 -3.21 9.34 1.57
N ALA A 195 -2.16 9.60 2.38
CA ALA A 195 -1.59 10.93 2.61
C ALA A 195 -0.05 10.95 2.59
N GLY A 196 0.58 10.03 1.87
CA GLY A 196 2.05 9.90 1.88
C GLY A 196 2.79 11.18 1.49
N GLN A 197 2.24 11.97 0.59
CA GLN A 197 2.83 13.23 0.13
C GLN A 197 2.87 14.35 1.20
N LEU A 198 2.29 14.14 2.38
CA LEU A 198 2.50 15.04 3.52
C LEU A 198 3.89 14.87 4.14
N PHE A 199 4.61 13.82 3.81
CA PHE A 199 5.95 13.52 4.29
C PHE A 199 6.98 13.77 3.20
N GLU A 200 8.09 14.40 3.55
CA GLU A 200 9.18 14.71 2.62
C GLU A 200 9.74 13.45 1.94
N LYS A 201 9.97 12.39 2.74
CA LYS A 201 10.37 11.08 2.23
C LYS A 201 9.18 10.12 2.26
N ASN A 202 8.68 9.77 1.10
CA ASN A 202 7.54 8.88 0.96
C ASN A 202 7.66 8.00 -0.29
N MET A 203 6.89 6.90 -0.33
CA MET A 203 6.84 5.93 -1.44
C MET A 203 5.61 6.14 -2.34
N ASN A 204 4.95 7.29 -2.26
CA ASN A 204 3.69 7.55 -2.92
C ASN A 204 3.83 8.45 -4.15
N PRO A 205 3.00 8.30 -5.17
CA PRO A 205 2.93 9.25 -6.27
C PRO A 205 2.40 10.61 -5.80
N LYS A 206 2.67 11.66 -6.61
CA LYS A 206 2.42 13.07 -6.25
C LYS A 206 0.96 13.42 -5.96
N ASP A 207 0.02 12.58 -6.33
CA ASP A 207 -1.42 12.79 -6.16
C ASP A 207 -1.99 12.22 -4.84
N ILE A 208 -1.18 11.54 -4.02
CA ILE A 208 -1.59 10.96 -2.73
C ILE A 208 -1.37 11.98 -1.59
N THR A 209 -2.24 12.97 -1.51
CA THR A 209 -2.08 14.19 -0.71
C THR A 209 -3.04 14.30 0.49
N GLY A 210 -3.82 13.26 0.80
CA GLY A 210 -4.70 13.25 1.98
C GLY A 210 -6.03 13.97 1.81
N ASP A 211 -6.40 14.32 0.57
CA ASP A 211 -7.62 15.11 0.31
C ASP A 211 -8.88 14.46 0.86
N GLY A 212 -9.00 13.13 0.75
CA GLY A 212 -10.19 12.42 1.23
C GLY A 212 -10.38 12.53 2.74
N TYR A 213 -9.30 12.52 3.50
CA TYR A 213 -9.37 12.73 4.96
C TYR A 213 -9.87 14.13 5.28
N ALA A 214 -9.34 15.15 4.60
CA ALA A 214 -9.77 16.53 4.77
C ALA A 214 -11.24 16.71 4.36
N LEU A 215 -11.63 16.18 3.19
CA LEU A 215 -13.00 16.24 2.70
C LEU A 215 -13.99 15.58 3.67
N GLY A 216 -13.67 14.39 4.17
CA GLY A 216 -14.48 13.67 5.13
C GLY A 216 -14.60 14.40 6.45
N TYR A 217 -13.48 14.86 7.01
CA TYR A 217 -13.45 15.59 8.28
C TYR A 217 -14.25 16.90 8.21
N LEU A 218 -14.05 17.69 7.16
CA LEU A 218 -14.79 18.95 6.97
C LEU A 218 -16.29 18.73 6.73
N ALA A 219 -16.67 17.56 6.20
CA ALA A 219 -18.07 17.16 6.08
C ALA A 219 -18.69 16.64 7.39
N GLY A 220 -17.88 16.49 8.46
CA GLY A 220 -18.34 16.01 9.77
C GLY A 220 -18.12 14.51 10.01
N ALA A 221 -17.41 13.81 9.12
CA ALA A 221 -17.07 12.41 9.34
C ALA A 221 -15.98 12.27 10.42
N GLN A 222 -16.09 11.20 11.22
CA GLN A 222 -15.05 10.85 12.18
C GLN A 222 -13.84 10.24 11.47
N LEU A 223 -12.64 10.61 11.92
CA LEU A 223 -11.40 9.98 11.58
C LEU A 223 -10.92 9.09 12.72
N MET A 224 -10.14 8.05 12.40
CA MET A 224 -9.55 7.16 13.40
C MET A 224 -8.15 6.75 13.00
N ASN A 225 -7.30 6.47 14.00
CA ASN A 225 -5.94 5.92 13.82
C ASN A 225 -5.02 6.76 12.91
N MET A 226 -5.27 8.07 12.78
CA MET A 226 -4.52 8.95 11.87
C MET A 226 -3.05 9.14 12.27
N GLU A 227 -2.70 8.81 13.51
CA GLU A 227 -1.32 8.82 14.02
C GLU A 227 -0.45 7.69 13.48
N PHE A 228 -1.05 6.62 12.94
CA PHE A 228 -0.31 5.46 12.47
C PHE A 228 0.04 5.59 10.98
N MET A 229 1.27 5.99 10.72
CA MET A 229 1.88 5.98 9.39
C MET A 229 2.86 4.82 9.33
N GLN A 230 2.69 3.92 8.37
CA GLN A 230 3.68 2.89 8.10
C GLN A 230 4.96 3.51 7.59
N VAL A 231 6.08 3.14 8.20
CA VAL A 231 7.42 3.54 7.79
C VAL A 231 8.14 2.31 7.22
N VAL A 232 8.77 2.46 6.07
CA VAL A 232 9.46 1.39 5.36
C VAL A 232 10.87 1.81 4.98
N ILE A 233 11.74 0.83 4.74
CA ILE A 233 13.10 1.07 4.23
C ILE A 233 13.08 0.96 2.71
N GLY A 234 13.72 1.89 2.03
CA GLY A 234 13.88 1.86 0.59
C GLY A 234 15.11 2.61 0.12
N ILE A 235 15.40 2.48 -1.16
CA ILE A 235 16.47 3.21 -1.83
C ILE A 235 16.06 4.69 -1.91
N SER A 236 16.93 5.58 -1.44
CA SER A 236 16.78 7.04 -1.55
C SER A 236 17.58 7.62 -2.72
N TYR A 237 18.65 6.95 -3.13
CA TYR A 237 19.50 7.31 -4.27
C TYR A 237 20.04 6.03 -4.93
N PRO A 238 20.03 5.94 -6.27
CA PRO A 238 19.81 7.01 -7.26
C PRO A 238 18.33 7.39 -7.50
N GLN A 239 17.37 6.60 -7.07
CA GLN A 239 15.94 6.92 -7.16
C GLN A 239 15.17 6.21 -6.05
N THR A 240 13.96 6.70 -5.73
CA THR A 240 13.12 6.11 -4.69
C THR A 240 12.52 4.79 -5.17
N LEU A 241 12.94 3.68 -4.55
CA LEU A 241 12.46 2.32 -4.80
C LEU A 241 12.33 1.57 -3.49
N LEU A 242 11.33 0.70 -3.40
CA LEU A 242 11.07 -0.11 -2.24
C LEU A 242 12.07 -1.27 -2.13
N LEU A 243 12.47 -1.60 -0.91
CA LEU A 243 13.22 -2.81 -0.59
C LEU A 243 12.33 -3.76 0.21
N ASN A 244 11.92 -4.85 -0.40
CA ASN A 244 11.08 -5.84 0.27
C ASN A 244 11.84 -6.57 1.38
N ALA A 245 11.10 -6.96 2.43
CA ALA A 245 11.64 -7.53 3.68
C ALA A 245 12.51 -8.77 3.45
N TYR A 246 12.21 -9.62 2.48
CA TYR A 246 13.02 -10.82 2.18
C TYR A 246 14.46 -10.50 1.76
N LEU A 247 14.74 -9.27 1.26
CA LEU A 247 16.10 -8.87 0.89
C LEU A 247 17.07 -8.85 2.08
N TRP A 248 16.56 -8.63 3.27
CA TRP A 248 17.37 -8.63 4.50
C TRP A 248 17.93 -10.01 4.86
N GLY A 249 17.35 -11.09 4.29
CA GLY A 249 17.91 -12.44 4.36
C GLY A 249 19.25 -12.60 3.63
N GLY A 250 19.63 -11.66 2.77
CA GLY A 250 20.95 -11.56 2.15
C GLY A 250 22.01 -10.86 3.00
N TYR A 251 21.63 -10.29 4.15
CA TYR A 251 22.53 -9.61 5.09
C TYR A 251 23.45 -8.56 4.48
N PRO A 252 22.96 -7.63 3.63
CA PRO A 252 23.79 -6.59 3.02
C PRO A 252 24.52 -5.76 4.08
N GLU A 253 25.63 -5.12 3.69
CA GLU A 253 26.37 -4.22 4.58
C GLU A 253 25.70 -2.85 4.62
N ILE A 254 25.34 -2.39 5.82
CA ILE A 254 24.72 -1.08 6.05
C ILE A 254 25.67 -0.20 6.87
N LYS A 255 26.15 0.88 6.24
CA LYS A 255 27.19 1.76 6.79
C LYS A 255 26.80 3.24 6.67
N ASP A 256 27.29 4.03 7.59
CA ASP A 256 27.28 5.48 7.49
C ASP A 256 28.41 6.01 6.59
N THR A 257 28.48 7.32 6.42
CA THR A 257 29.48 7.99 5.54
C THR A 257 30.92 7.88 6.02
N ILE A 258 31.17 7.49 7.26
CA ILE A 258 32.52 7.22 7.79
C ILE A 258 32.86 5.71 7.79
N GLY A 259 32.00 4.88 7.18
CA GLY A 259 32.21 3.43 7.05
C GLY A 259 31.85 2.63 8.30
N GLN A 260 31.23 3.21 9.31
CA GLN A 260 30.79 2.51 10.51
C GLN A 260 29.44 1.81 10.26
N SER A 261 29.30 0.53 10.68
CA SER A 261 28.02 -0.15 10.67
C SER A 261 27.01 0.58 11.54
N ILE A 262 25.81 0.87 11.00
CA ILE A 262 24.74 1.54 11.75
C ILE A 262 24.27 0.71 12.95
N PHE A 263 24.29 -0.62 12.85
CA PHE A 263 23.92 -1.53 13.93
C PHE A 263 24.93 -1.46 15.09
N LYS A 264 26.22 -1.54 14.77
CA LYS A 264 27.29 -1.42 15.75
C LYS A 264 27.27 -0.07 16.48
N ALA A 265 26.93 1.00 15.76
CA ALA A 265 26.84 2.36 16.33
C ALA A 265 25.76 2.50 17.41
N ILE A 266 24.78 1.59 17.46
CA ILE A 266 23.69 1.58 18.45
C ILE A 266 23.78 0.37 19.39
N GLY A 267 24.82 -0.48 19.27
CA GLY A 267 25.00 -1.68 20.08
C GLY A 267 24.06 -2.83 19.74
N ALA A 268 23.49 -2.83 18.50
CA ALA A 268 22.60 -3.90 18.04
C ALA A 268 23.35 -4.97 17.25
N ASP A 269 22.87 -6.21 17.30
CA ASP A 269 23.36 -7.29 16.46
C ASP A 269 22.73 -7.23 15.07
N LYS A 270 23.54 -7.06 14.02
CA LYS A 270 23.10 -6.94 12.63
C LYS A 270 22.23 -8.12 12.21
N LYS A 271 22.68 -9.35 12.53
CA LYS A 271 21.98 -10.56 12.08
C LYS A 271 20.61 -10.66 12.74
N MET A 272 20.55 -10.45 14.04
CA MET A 272 19.29 -10.49 14.80
C MET A 272 18.30 -9.45 14.30
N VAL A 273 18.74 -8.22 14.03
CA VAL A 273 17.90 -7.15 13.48
C VAL A 273 17.37 -7.49 12.10
N MET A 274 18.24 -7.97 11.21
CA MET A 274 17.83 -8.33 9.83
C MET A 274 16.94 -9.58 9.82
N ASP A 275 17.20 -10.58 10.66
CA ASP A 275 16.33 -11.74 10.82
C ASP A 275 14.91 -11.32 11.23
N ALA A 276 14.80 -10.46 12.24
CA ALA A 276 13.51 -9.92 12.69
C ALA A 276 12.81 -9.13 11.59
N HIS A 277 13.54 -8.31 10.84
CA HIS A 277 12.98 -7.48 9.78
C HIS A 277 12.50 -8.26 8.54
N GLN A 278 12.84 -9.54 8.39
CA GLN A 278 12.27 -10.39 7.36
C GLN A 278 10.80 -10.76 7.62
N TYR A 279 10.34 -10.73 8.88
CA TYR A 279 8.97 -11.09 9.25
C TYR A 279 7.94 -10.04 8.89
N HIS A 280 8.34 -8.78 8.74
CA HIS A 280 7.43 -7.70 8.42
C HIS A 280 8.13 -6.61 7.62
N PHE A 281 7.35 -6.03 6.74
CA PHE A 281 7.80 -5.02 5.82
C PHE A 281 7.87 -3.62 6.45
N PRO A 282 6.82 -3.14 7.17
CA PRO A 282 6.87 -1.85 7.83
C PRO A 282 7.63 -1.91 9.16
N PHE A 283 8.06 -0.73 9.62
CA PHE A 283 8.59 -0.55 10.96
C PHE A 283 7.63 -1.11 12.02
N SER A 284 8.17 -1.84 13.00
CA SER A 284 7.43 -2.25 14.18
C SER A 284 8.26 -2.06 15.43
N SER A 285 7.64 -1.59 16.51
CA SER A 285 8.27 -1.47 17.81
C SER A 285 8.26 -2.78 18.61
N ARG A 286 7.64 -3.84 18.09
CA ARG A 286 7.35 -5.11 18.80
C ARG A 286 8.57 -5.99 18.98
N ASP A 287 9.56 -5.86 18.12
CA ASP A 287 10.78 -6.69 18.12
C ASP A 287 12.05 -5.90 17.81
N ASP A 288 13.14 -6.59 17.59
CA ASP A 288 14.46 -5.97 17.38
C ASP A 288 14.64 -5.39 15.97
N SER A 289 13.73 -5.64 15.04
CA SER A 289 13.74 -5.01 13.70
C SER A 289 13.82 -3.49 13.78
N LYS A 290 13.16 -2.87 14.77
CA LYS A 290 13.18 -1.42 15.03
C LYS A 290 14.57 -0.79 15.03
N TYR A 291 15.58 -1.55 15.39
CA TYR A 291 16.96 -1.05 15.44
C TYR A 291 17.54 -0.79 14.05
N PHE A 292 16.91 -1.25 12.99
CA PHE A 292 17.30 -0.89 11.62
C PHE A 292 16.98 0.57 11.35
N GLU A 293 15.72 0.97 11.47
CA GLU A 293 15.28 2.35 11.25
C GLU A 293 15.90 3.31 12.25
N ILE A 294 16.00 2.91 13.53
CA ILE A 294 16.67 3.69 14.57
C ILE A 294 18.14 3.92 14.20
N GLY A 295 18.84 2.90 13.69
CA GLY A 295 20.22 3.01 13.25
C GLY A 295 20.40 3.98 12.10
N ILE A 296 19.53 3.89 11.07
CA ILE A 296 19.48 4.83 9.93
C ILE A 296 19.27 6.27 10.44
N GLN A 297 18.23 6.49 11.23
CA GLN A 297 17.86 7.84 11.71
C GLN A 297 18.92 8.42 12.64
N LYS A 298 19.55 7.59 13.48
CA LYS A 298 20.64 8.05 14.35
C LYS A 298 21.86 8.49 13.54
N ALA A 299 22.26 7.72 12.53
CA ALA A 299 23.38 8.09 11.66
C ALA A 299 23.13 9.45 10.97
N ILE A 300 21.92 9.67 10.44
CA ILE A 300 21.52 10.93 9.81
C ILE A 300 21.55 12.09 10.82
N LYS A 301 20.95 11.91 11.99
CA LYS A 301 20.86 12.93 13.04
C LYS A 301 22.22 13.36 13.59
N GLU A 302 23.18 12.46 13.62
CA GLU A 302 24.57 12.71 14.06
C GLU A 302 25.47 13.28 12.95
N GLY A 303 24.92 13.61 11.78
CA GLY A 303 25.67 14.15 10.64
C GLY A 303 26.52 13.11 9.91
N ARG A 304 26.26 11.83 10.11
CA ARG A 304 26.94 10.69 9.46
C ARG A 304 26.09 10.06 8.34
N GLY A 305 24.93 10.66 8.03
CA GLY A 305 24.14 10.33 6.85
C GLY A 305 24.73 10.91 5.57
N THR A 306 24.27 10.42 4.43
CA THR A 306 24.63 10.94 3.11
C THR A 306 23.99 12.30 2.85
N VAL A 307 24.40 12.98 1.78
CA VAL A 307 23.79 14.25 1.34
C VAL A 307 22.31 14.11 0.98
N ASN A 308 21.86 12.89 0.62
CA ASN A 308 20.49 12.57 0.33
C ASN A 308 19.70 12.12 1.58
N GLN A 309 20.27 12.34 2.78
CA GLN A 309 19.69 11.95 4.06
C GLN A 309 19.36 10.44 4.12
N GLY A 310 20.33 9.62 3.76
CA GLY A 310 20.29 8.17 3.81
C GLY A 310 21.56 7.61 4.45
N VAL A 311 21.71 6.29 4.38
CA VAL A 311 22.92 5.54 4.71
C VAL A 311 23.27 4.62 3.55
N ILE A 312 24.52 4.15 3.50
CA ILE A 312 25.02 3.31 2.40
C ILE A 312 24.59 1.86 2.63
N CYS A 313 23.96 1.27 1.63
CA CYS A 313 23.62 -0.15 1.57
C CYS A 313 24.42 -0.82 0.45
N ASP A 314 25.21 -1.82 0.82
CA ASP A 314 26.05 -2.58 -0.09
C ASP A 314 25.48 -3.99 -0.26
N MET A 315 24.87 -4.25 -1.41
CA MET A 315 24.31 -5.54 -1.82
C MET A 315 25.20 -6.27 -2.86
N THR A 316 26.39 -5.75 -3.19
CA THR A 316 27.24 -6.28 -4.27
C THR A 316 27.66 -7.74 -4.06
N MET A 317 27.65 -8.20 -2.80
CA MET A 317 27.91 -9.60 -2.48
C MET A 317 26.75 -10.56 -2.79
N MET A 318 25.53 -10.04 -3.02
CA MET A 318 24.31 -10.83 -3.17
C MET A 318 24.14 -11.40 -4.60
N ASN A 319 25.22 -12.03 -5.13
CA ASN A 319 25.11 -12.74 -6.40
C ASN A 319 24.26 -14.03 -6.28
N ASP A 320 23.98 -14.67 -7.42
CA ASP A 320 23.10 -15.86 -7.47
C ASP A 320 23.61 -17.04 -6.62
N GLU A 321 24.94 -17.23 -6.52
CA GLU A 321 25.53 -18.29 -5.70
C GLU A 321 25.38 -17.99 -4.22
N TYR A 322 25.63 -16.75 -3.82
CA TYR A 322 25.48 -16.32 -2.44
C TYR A 322 24.00 -16.41 -1.99
N VAL A 323 23.06 -15.90 -2.79
CA VAL A 323 21.63 -15.95 -2.45
C VAL A 323 21.14 -17.37 -2.23
N LYS A 324 21.64 -18.36 -2.99
CA LYS A 324 21.35 -19.79 -2.76
C LYS A 324 21.80 -20.31 -1.40
N THR A 325 22.74 -19.68 -0.74
CA THR A 325 23.21 -20.06 0.60
C THR A 325 22.39 -19.42 1.74
N CYS A 326 21.57 -18.42 1.42
CA CYS A 326 20.76 -17.71 2.41
C CYS A 326 19.56 -18.53 2.88
N THR A 327 19.00 -18.20 4.04
CA THR A 327 17.77 -18.82 4.53
C THR A 327 16.60 -18.45 3.64
N ASN A 328 15.85 -19.45 3.17
CA ASN A 328 14.77 -19.26 2.18
C ASN A 328 13.35 -19.28 2.74
N GLN A 329 13.17 -19.00 4.02
CA GLN A 329 11.83 -19.08 4.63
C GLN A 329 10.92 -17.90 4.23
N PHE A 330 11.48 -16.77 3.80
CA PHE A 330 10.77 -15.54 3.44
C PHE A 330 10.76 -15.23 1.94
N GLY A 331 11.21 -16.15 1.09
CA GLY A 331 11.07 -16.05 -0.36
C GLY A 331 12.21 -15.34 -1.10
N LEU A 332 13.37 -15.11 -0.47
CA LEU A 332 14.50 -14.45 -1.14
C LEU A 332 14.93 -15.18 -2.42
N HIS A 333 15.08 -16.51 -2.40
CA HIS A 333 15.51 -17.29 -3.56
C HIS A 333 14.52 -17.18 -4.71
N GLU A 334 13.23 -17.39 -4.41
CA GLU A 334 12.17 -17.44 -5.41
C GLU A 334 11.89 -16.07 -6.01
N MET A 335 12.16 -14.98 -5.26
CA MET A 335 11.95 -13.61 -5.71
C MET A 335 13.20 -12.97 -6.32
N TRP A 336 14.36 -13.60 -6.19
CA TRP A 336 15.62 -13.02 -6.64
C TRP A 336 15.67 -12.71 -8.15
N PRO A 337 15.12 -13.53 -9.05
CA PRO A 337 15.02 -13.19 -10.47
C PRO A 337 14.20 -11.93 -10.74
N GLU A 338 13.05 -11.78 -10.09
CA GLU A 338 12.16 -10.61 -10.21
C GLU A 338 12.83 -9.35 -9.65
N VAL A 339 13.53 -9.47 -8.52
CA VAL A 339 14.31 -8.38 -7.93
C VAL A 339 15.32 -7.85 -8.92
N LYS A 340 16.17 -8.72 -9.47
CA LYS A 340 17.19 -8.32 -10.47
C LYS A 340 16.56 -7.67 -11.70
N ALA A 341 15.51 -8.29 -12.25
CA ALA A 341 14.81 -7.76 -13.42
C ALA A 341 14.22 -6.38 -13.16
N PHE A 342 13.63 -6.19 -11.98
CA PHE A 342 13.05 -4.91 -11.59
C PHE A 342 14.11 -3.82 -11.48
N PHE A 343 15.17 -4.02 -10.71
CA PHE A 343 16.24 -3.03 -10.56
C PHE A 343 16.94 -2.72 -11.87
N THR A 344 17.20 -3.72 -12.71
CA THR A 344 17.71 -3.52 -14.07
C THR A 344 16.77 -2.64 -14.91
N SER A 345 15.45 -2.87 -14.84
CA SER A 345 14.44 -2.05 -15.56
C SER A 345 14.45 -0.59 -15.10
N LYS A 346 14.79 -0.36 -13.83
CA LYS A 346 14.93 0.97 -13.22
C LYS A 346 16.34 1.57 -13.42
N LYS A 347 17.24 0.86 -14.10
CA LYS A 347 18.64 1.28 -14.32
C LYS A 347 19.42 1.48 -13.00
N VAL A 348 19.13 0.65 -12.01
CA VAL A 348 19.84 0.59 -10.72
C VAL A 348 20.53 -0.77 -10.66
N ASP A 349 21.86 -0.78 -10.59
CA ASP A 349 22.62 -2.03 -10.49
C ASP A 349 23.05 -2.27 -9.04
N ILE A 350 22.19 -2.98 -8.29
CA ILE A 350 22.43 -3.28 -6.89
C ILE A 350 23.57 -4.30 -6.66
N LEU A 351 24.05 -4.95 -7.72
CA LEU A 351 25.14 -5.94 -7.64
C LEU A 351 26.50 -5.35 -7.97
N GLU A 352 26.56 -4.23 -8.67
CA GLU A 352 27.80 -3.56 -9.06
C GLU A 352 28.01 -2.26 -8.27
N GLU A 353 26.93 -1.63 -7.78
CA GLU A 353 26.99 -0.34 -7.12
C GLU A 353 26.32 -0.36 -5.75
N GLN A 354 26.89 0.38 -4.80
CA GLN A 354 26.24 0.66 -3.53
C GLN A 354 25.10 1.66 -3.75
N VAL A 355 23.99 1.46 -3.02
CA VAL A 355 22.87 2.39 -3.05
C VAL A 355 22.73 3.10 -1.70
N GLU A 356 22.02 4.22 -1.68
CA GLU A 356 21.64 4.85 -0.43
C GLU A 356 20.24 4.42 -0.04
N ILE A 357 20.04 4.10 1.24
CA ILE A 357 18.74 3.75 1.79
C ILE A 357 18.32 4.71 2.89
N ALA A 358 17.01 4.89 3.04
CA ALA A 358 16.42 5.73 4.07
C ALA A 358 15.06 5.17 4.51
N CYS A 359 14.49 5.78 5.55
CA CYS A 359 13.12 5.51 5.99
C CYS A 359 12.14 6.38 5.22
N PHE A 360 11.03 5.80 4.77
CA PHE A 360 9.99 6.46 3.99
C PHE A 360 8.61 6.23 4.59
N ALA A 361 7.76 7.25 4.55
CA ALA A 361 6.33 7.07 4.76
C ALA A 361 5.75 6.23 3.61
N HIS A 362 4.92 5.24 3.95
CA HIS A 362 4.36 4.30 2.98
C HIS A 362 2.84 4.36 2.91
N ALA A 363 2.14 3.97 3.96
CA ALA A 363 0.70 3.94 3.99
C ALA A 363 0.15 4.45 5.34
N VAL A 364 -1.00 5.12 5.31
CA VAL A 364 -1.73 5.51 6.53
C VAL A 364 -2.58 4.33 6.98
N ASN A 365 -2.40 3.86 8.22
CA ASN A 365 -3.24 2.79 8.79
C ASN A 365 -4.59 3.31 9.27
N GLY A 366 -4.71 4.63 9.46
CA GLY A 366 -5.95 5.31 9.79
C GLY A 366 -6.78 5.71 8.60
N GLY A 367 -7.82 6.49 8.86
CA GLY A 367 -8.70 7.01 7.83
C GLY A 367 -10.08 7.42 8.34
N ILE A 368 -11.02 7.61 7.42
CA ILE A 368 -12.41 7.86 7.72
C ILE A 368 -12.98 6.61 8.40
N ARG A 369 -13.56 6.78 9.58
CA ARG A 369 -14.26 5.70 10.29
C ARG A 369 -15.44 5.21 9.48
N ILE A 370 -15.49 3.91 9.23
CA ILE A 370 -16.58 3.26 8.49
C ILE A 370 -17.22 2.14 9.31
N ASP A 371 -18.45 1.78 8.94
CA ASP A 371 -19.10 0.56 9.39
C ASP A 371 -18.85 -0.61 8.43
N GLU A 372 -19.45 -1.77 8.70
CA GLU A 372 -19.32 -3.01 7.91
C GLU A 372 -19.81 -2.88 6.47
N THR A 373 -20.53 -1.82 6.13
CA THR A 373 -21.03 -1.51 4.79
C THR A 373 -20.23 -0.43 4.08
N GLY A 374 -19.14 0.05 4.69
CA GLY A 374 -18.31 1.13 4.18
C GLY A 374 -18.88 2.54 4.37
N ARG A 375 -19.99 2.69 5.15
CA ARG A 375 -20.57 4.00 5.47
C ARG A 375 -19.72 4.73 6.48
N SER A 376 -19.54 6.03 6.25
CA SER A 376 -18.99 6.91 7.27
C SER A 376 -20.05 7.29 8.33
N THR A 377 -19.63 8.11 9.29
CA THR A 377 -20.56 8.69 10.29
C THR A 377 -21.47 9.80 9.72
N VAL A 378 -21.30 10.17 8.44
CA VAL A 378 -22.14 11.12 7.72
C VAL A 378 -23.03 10.37 6.74
N GLU A 379 -24.34 10.57 6.82
CA GLU A 379 -25.30 9.92 5.94
C GLU A 379 -24.99 10.25 4.46
N GLY A 380 -25.08 9.26 3.57
CA GLY A 380 -24.81 9.42 2.14
C GLY A 380 -23.31 9.49 1.77
N LEU A 381 -22.40 9.39 2.76
CA LEU A 381 -20.96 9.40 2.55
C LEU A 381 -20.36 8.03 2.92
N TYR A 382 -19.55 7.49 2.01
CA TYR A 382 -18.82 6.23 2.14
C TYR A 382 -17.33 6.46 1.93
N ALA A 383 -16.51 5.57 2.48
CA ALA A 383 -15.07 5.55 2.19
C ALA A 383 -14.56 4.12 1.97
N LEU A 384 -13.48 3.98 1.20
CA LEU A 384 -12.90 2.69 0.85
C LEU A 384 -11.40 2.79 0.55
N GLY A 385 -10.73 1.64 0.51
CA GLY A 385 -9.29 1.56 0.33
C GLY A 385 -8.57 2.27 1.47
N GLU A 386 -7.40 2.84 1.20
CA GLU A 386 -6.61 3.54 2.21
C GLU A 386 -7.26 4.84 2.75
N THR A 387 -8.33 5.32 2.09
CA THR A 387 -9.12 6.46 2.62
C THR A 387 -9.98 6.06 3.83
N ALA A 388 -10.32 4.77 3.96
CA ALA A 388 -11.11 4.23 5.07
C ALA A 388 -10.19 3.73 6.19
N GLY A 389 -10.55 4.06 7.44
CA GLY A 389 -9.88 3.59 8.65
C GLY A 389 -10.63 2.44 9.32
N GLY A 390 -9.95 1.75 10.24
CA GLY A 390 -10.52 0.70 11.07
C GLY A 390 -10.17 -0.73 10.64
N THR A 391 -9.59 -0.93 9.46
CA THR A 391 -9.16 -2.26 8.98
C THR A 391 -7.75 -2.61 9.43
N HIS A 392 -6.94 -1.62 9.77
CA HIS A 392 -5.56 -1.73 10.24
C HIS A 392 -5.43 -1.09 11.62
N GLY A 393 -4.33 -1.34 12.29
CA GLY A 393 -4.03 -0.78 13.61
C GLY A 393 -2.64 -0.17 13.67
N ALA A 394 -1.89 -0.50 14.74
CA ALA A 394 -0.61 0.13 15.01
C ALA A 394 0.51 -0.33 14.06
N ASP A 395 0.42 -1.55 13.53
CA ASP A 395 1.40 -2.17 12.60
C ASP A 395 0.77 -2.56 11.28
#